data_0e912e379491985eb323527eabbc2518
#
_entry.id   0e912e379491985eb323527eabbc2518
#
_cell.length_a   1.000
_cell.length_b   1.000
_cell.length_c   1.000
_cell.angle_alpha   90.00
_cell.angle_beta   90.00
_cell.angle_gamma   90.00
#
_symmetry.space_group_name_H-M   'P 1'
#
loop_
_entity.id
_entity.type
_entity.pdbx_description
1 polymer ?
#
loop_
_entity_poly.entity_id
_entity_poly.type
_entity_poly.pdbx_seq_one_letter_code
_entity_poly.pdbx_strand_id
1 'polypeptide(L)'
;MSQKKKENLQYLDPEFFDESTIRKKLKEYINEGVIVCEKKGKSVLYSRNKMSILPKSKDFLDFFSEVSPCGVIGSFLLDKYENKDDILSFKHHYITSAVDSDVLAKIFQGIREKRKISVKKIGFRTKKEIETLVLPLKVLISVQNGRQNLLAYNFSAKAIQSFRIDYLLSVQLKEVFDGFEKIRKRADEMKGEMWGVSCKQKYNSILEVASFTIKIRPDEDYILKRLQREKRIGKIEKIDNETYKFSVSVFDSEELIPWIRTFIGRITEMNFSNRTIENKFKKDINRLYELYGIDGENAEKGGA
;
A
#
# COMPACT_ATOMS: atom_id res chain seq x y z
N MET A 1 -3.64 2.80 -40.20
CA MET A 1 -3.28 3.88 -39.24
C MET A 1 -4.34 4.95 -39.35
N SER A 2 -5.00 5.31 -38.26
CA SER A 2 -6.06 6.33 -38.27
C SER A 2 -5.47 7.72 -38.53
N GLN A 3 -6.24 8.62 -39.17
CA GLN A 3 -5.84 9.99 -39.47
C GLN A 3 -5.25 10.76 -38.28
N LYS A 4 -5.73 10.52 -37.05
CA LYS A 4 -5.19 11.08 -35.80
C LYS A 4 -3.73 10.71 -35.48
N LYS A 5 -3.20 9.60 -36.02
CA LYS A 5 -1.79 9.23 -35.86
C LYS A 5 -0.85 9.92 -36.86
N LYS A 6 -1.40 10.41 -37.97
CA LYS A 6 -0.61 11.18 -38.95
C LYS A 6 -0.37 12.62 -38.50
N GLU A 7 -1.32 13.24 -37.80
CA GLU A 7 -1.21 14.63 -37.35
C GLU A 7 -0.14 14.80 -36.25
N ASN A 8 0.07 13.81 -35.38
CA ASN A 8 1.12 13.88 -34.34
C ASN A 8 2.54 13.65 -34.86
N LEU A 9 2.71 13.19 -36.09
CA LEU A 9 4.04 12.99 -36.70
C LEU A 9 4.53 14.23 -37.46
N GLN A 10 3.67 15.23 -37.71
CA GLN A 10 4.03 16.46 -38.41
C GLN A 10 4.86 17.45 -37.60
N TYR A 11 4.95 17.23 -36.27
CA TYR A 11 5.75 18.06 -35.35
C TYR A 11 7.14 17.51 -35.02
N LEU A 12 7.50 16.36 -35.59
CA LEU A 12 8.86 15.83 -35.42
C LEU A 12 9.72 16.33 -36.57
N ASP A 13 10.78 17.07 -36.26
CA ASP A 13 11.76 17.55 -37.18
C ASP A 13 12.27 16.39 -38.04
N PRO A 14 12.12 16.42 -39.38
CA PRO A 14 12.54 15.33 -40.26
C PRO A 14 14.05 15.04 -40.19
N GLU A 15 14.86 15.99 -39.75
CA GLU A 15 16.31 15.83 -39.62
C GLU A 15 16.69 15.00 -38.36
N PHE A 16 15.75 14.80 -37.41
CA PHE A 16 16.03 14.04 -36.21
C PHE A 16 16.00 12.51 -36.40
N PHE A 17 15.43 12.00 -37.49
CA PHE A 17 15.28 10.56 -37.74
C PHE A 17 15.88 10.18 -39.10
N ASP A 18 17.19 9.97 -39.13
CA ASP A 18 17.80 9.29 -40.24
C ASP A 18 17.30 7.87 -40.41
N GLU A 19 16.90 7.48 -41.61
CA GLU A 19 16.35 6.15 -41.94
C GLU A 19 17.31 5.03 -41.52
N SER A 20 18.60 5.24 -41.62
CA SER A 20 19.64 4.28 -41.24
C SER A 20 19.62 4.04 -39.72
N THR A 21 19.43 5.09 -38.94
CA THR A 21 19.34 5.02 -37.47
C THR A 21 18.08 4.29 -37.03
N ILE A 22 16.94 4.57 -37.68
CA ILE A 22 15.67 3.85 -37.40
C ILE A 22 15.82 2.37 -37.71
N ARG A 23 16.40 2.01 -38.87
CA ARG A 23 16.62 0.61 -39.27
C ARG A 23 17.57 -0.10 -38.30
N LYS A 24 18.59 0.57 -37.81
CA LYS A 24 19.54 0.03 -36.83
C LYS A 24 18.85 -0.27 -35.51
N LYS A 25 18.05 0.67 -35.01
CA LYS A 25 17.26 0.49 -33.76
C LYS A 25 16.19 -0.59 -33.89
N LEU A 26 15.51 -0.68 -35.01
CA LEU A 26 14.56 -1.75 -35.26
C LEU A 26 15.22 -3.14 -35.23
N LYS A 27 16.41 -3.28 -35.85
CA LYS A 27 17.18 -4.52 -35.77
C LYS A 27 17.61 -4.85 -34.33
N GLU A 28 18.05 -3.86 -33.58
CA GLU A 28 18.41 -4.00 -32.18
C GLU A 28 17.22 -4.54 -31.37
N TYR A 29 16.05 -3.92 -31.48
CA TYR A 29 14.82 -4.37 -30.81
C TYR A 29 14.31 -5.74 -31.26
N ILE A 30 14.55 -6.14 -32.51
CA ILE A 30 14.28 -7.50 -32.99
C ILE A 30 15.23 -8.49 -32.30
N ASN A 31 16.52 -8.17 -32.25
CA ASN A 31 17.53 -9.03 -31.61
C ASN A 31 17.31 -9.15 -30.10
N GLU A 32 16.78 -8.10 -29.46
CA GLU A 32 16.40 -8.10 -28.06
C GLU A 32 15.04 -8.77 -27.80
N GLY A 33 14.33 -9.18 -28.85
CA GLY A 33 13.01 -9.79 -28.73
C GLY A 33 11.89 -8.84 -28.31
N VAL A 34 12.10 -7.53 -28.41
CA VAL A 34 11.10 -6.50 -28.05
C VAL A 34 10.00 -6.41 -29.11
N ILE A 35 10.40 -6.52 -30.37
CA ILE A 35 9.49 -6.51 -31.52
C ILE A 35 9.71 -7.74 -32.39
N VAL A 36 8.64 -8.15 -33.04
CA VAL A 36 8.67 -9.21 -34.07
C VAL A 36 8.50 -8.59 -35.43
N CYS A 37 9.28 -9.08 -36.38
CA CYS A 37 9.25 -8.64 -37.75
C CYS A 37 8.64 -9.75 -38.62
N GLU A 38 7.58 -9.43 -39.34
CA GLU A 38 6.89 -10.34 -40.25
C GLU A 38 6.88 -9.75 -41.66
N LYS A 39 7.32 -10.54 -42.65
CA LYS A 39 7.28 -10.13 -44.06
C LYS A 39 5.94 -10.54 -44.69
N LYS A 40 5.16 -9.57 -45.13
CA LYS A 40 3.87 -9.80 -45.80
C LYS A 40 3.93 -9.22 -47.23
N GLY A 41 4.22 -10.08 -48.20
CA GLY A 41 4.46 -9.67 -49.58
C GLY A 41 5.72 -8.81 -49.73
N LYS A 42 5.57 -7.60 -50.26
CA LYS A 42 6.66 -6.59 -50.41
C LYS A 42 6.84 -5.72 -49.14
N SER A 43 5.96 -5.83 -48.17
CA SER A 43 5.98 -5.00 -46.96
C SER A 43 6.52 -5.79 -45.78
N VAL A 44 7.24 -5.07 -44.89
CA VAL A 44 7.72 -5.57 -43.62
C VAL A 44 6.85 -4.96 -42.52
N LEU A 45 6.23 -5.82 -41.72
CA LEU A 45 5.40 -5.42 -40.61
C LEU A 45 6.16 -5.67 -39.30
N TYR A 46 6.14 -4.65 -38.44
CA TYR A 46 6.72 -4.72 -37.12
C TYR A 46 5.58 -4.73 -36.10
N SER A 47 5.61 -5.66 -35.18
CA SER A 47 4.65 -5.75 -34.09
C SER A 47 5.39 -5.96 -32.76
N ARG A 48 4.77 -5.52 -31.68
CA ARG A 48 5.30 -5.79 -30.35
C ARG A 48 5.28 -7.30 -30.11
N ASN A 49 6.40 -7.84 -29.63
CA ASN A 49 6.43 -9.23 -29.20
C ASN A 49 5.43 -9.41 -28.05
N LYS A 50 4.47 -10.31 -28.23
CA LYS A 50 3.47 -10.64 -27.20
C LYS A 50 4.03 -11.57 -26.13
N MET A 51 5.13 -12.28 -26.42
CA MET A 51 5.85 -13.01 -25.39
C MET A 51 6.50 -12.00 -24.47
N SER A 52 6.20 -12.11 -23.19
CA SER A 52 6.72 -11.21 -22.16
C SER A 52 8.25 -11.17 -22.28
N ILE A 53 8.78 -9.96 -22.45
CA ILE A 53 10.21 -9.73 -22.32
C ILE A 53 10.49 -9.87 -20.84
N LEU A 54 10.95 -11.04 -20.46
CA LEU A 54 11.49 -11.25 -19.13
C LEU A 54 12.85 -10.55 -19.08
N PRO A 55 13.15 -9.79 -18.02
CA PRO A 55 14.47 -9.21 -17.82
C PRO A 55 15.56 -10.29 -17.95
N LYS A 56 16.66 -9.98 -18.62
CA LYS A 56 17.81 -10.90 -18.73
C LYS A 56 18.42 -11.23 -17.36
N SER A 57 18.33 -10.32 -16.41
CA SER A 57 18.77 -10.53 -15.03
C SER A 57 17.58 -10.84 -14.14
N LYS A 58 17.62 -12.01 -13.55
CA LYS A 58 16.67 -12.55 -12.59
C LYS A 58 16.83 -11.87 -11.21
N ASP A 59 18.05 -11.41 -10.91
CA ASP A 59 18.41 -10.89 -9.60
C ASP A 59 17.54 -9.70 -9.16
N PHE A 60 17.17 -8.84 -10.12
CA PHE A 60 16.22 -7.75 -9.88
C PHE A 60 14.85 -8.26 -9.45
N LEU A 61 14.37 -9.32 -10.07
CA LEU A 61 13.06 -9.89 -9.73
C LEU A 61 13.12 -10.60 -8.39
N ASP A 62 14.22 -11.31 -8.08
CA ASP A 62 14.47 -11.94 -6.79
C ASP A 62 14.45 -10.88 -5.69
N PHE A 63 15.18 -9.77 -5.87
CA PHE A 63 15.17 -8.65 -4.91
C PHE A 63 13.75 -8.09 -4.72
N PHE A 64 13.05 -7.76 -5.80
CA PHE A 64 11.72 -7.18 -5.71
C PHE A 64 10.62 -8.16 -5.32
N SER A 65 10.82 -9.47 -5.44
CA SER A 65 9.87 -10.47 -4.95
C SER A 65 9.74 -10.44 -3.43
N GLU A 66 10.84 -10.14 -2.74
CA GLU A 66 10.90 -10.12 -1.29
C GLU A 66 10.75 -8.72 -0.70
N VAL A 67 10.91 -7.67 -1.49
CA VAL A 67 10.84 -6.28 -1.05
C VAL A 67 9.46 -5.68 -1.36
N SER A 68 8.74 -5.34 -0.31
CA SER A 68 7.51 -4.55 -0.42
C SER A 68 7.84 -3.15 -1.01
N PRO A 69 7.00 -2.62 -1.93
CA PRO A 69 5.68 -3.07 -2.33
C PRO A 69 5.63 -3.94 -3.60
N CYS A 70 6.75 -4.25 -4.22
CA CYS A 70 6.80 -4.93 -5.51
C CYS A 70 6.80 -6.46 -5.43
N GLY A 71 6.83 -7.04 -4.22
CA GLY A 71 7.00 -8.46 -3.96
C GLY A 71 6.07 -9.36 -4.75
N VAL A 72 4.78 -9.04 -4.79
CA VAL A 72 3.78 -9.85 -5.50
C VAL A 72 4.05 -9.87 -7.01
N ILE A 73 4.42 -8.74 -7.59
CA ILE A 73 4.72 -8.64 -9.04
C ILE A 73 6.02 -9.41 -9.34
N GLY A 74 7.04 -9.22 -8.50
CA GLY A 74 8.31 -9.93 -8.62
C GLY A 74 8.13 -11.44 -8.51
N SER A 75 7.41 -11.92 -7.51
CA SER A 75 7.11 -13.33 -7.30
C SER A 75 6.36 -13.94 -8.48
N PHE A 76 5.30 -13.27 -8.97
CA PHE A 76 4.56 -13.72 -10.15
C PHE A 76 5.45 -13.84 -11.41
N LEU A 77 6.40 -12.92 -11.58
CA LEU A 77 7.34 -12.99 -12.69
C LEU A 77 8.38 -14.11 -12.51
N LEU A 78 8.87 -14.30 -11.28
CA LEU A 78 9.81 -15.37 -10.94
C LEU A 78 9.25 -16.77 -11.17
N ASP A 79 7.97 -16.98 -10.90
CA ASP A 79 7.30 -18.28 -11.16
C ASP A 79 7.36 -18.72 -12.62
N LYS A 80 7.70 -17.79 -13.54
CA LYS A 80 7.85 -18.06 -14.98
C LYS A 80 9.28 -18.43 -15.38
N TYR A 81 10.23 -18.36 -14.46
CA TYR A 81 11.60 -18.80 -14.71
C TYR A 81 11.78 -20.27 -14.31
N GLU A 82 12.42 -21.04 -15.19
CA GLU A 82 12.69 -22.45 -14.95
C GLU A 82 13.87 -22.70 -13.99
N ASN A 83 14.84 -21.79 -13.95
CA ASN A 83 16.04 -21.93 -13.11
C ASN A 83 16.01 -20.96 -11.93
N LYS A 84 16.21 -21.50 -10.73
CA LYS A 84 16.30 -20.74 -9.47
C LYS A 84 17.75 -20.75 -8.97
N ASP A 85 18.54 -19.78 -9.40
CA ASP A 85 19.84 -19.51 -8.78
C ASP A 85 19.67 -18.57 -7.60
N ASP A 86 20.06 -19.00 -6.41
CA ASP A 86 19.91 -18.24 -5.17
C ASP A 86 21.14 -17.35 -4.92
N ILE A 87 21.17 -16.17 -5.52
CA ILE A 87 22.18 -15.14 -5.18
C ILE A 87 21.76 -14.36 -3.94
N LEU A 88 20.42 -14.19 -3.73
CA LEU A 88 19.88 -13.43 -2.61
C LEU A 88 19.18 -14.36 -1.62
N SER A 89 19.49 -14.19 -0.33
CA SER A 89 18.81 -14.88 0.77
C SER A 89 18.17 -13.89 1.71
N PHE A 90 16.86 -14.01 1.91
CA PHE A 90 16.09 -13.16 2.81
C PHE A 90 15.80 -13.92 4.12
N LYS A 91 16.15 -13.30 5.26
CA LYS A 91 15.95 -13.92 6.58
C LYS A 91 14.52 -13.86 7.07
N HIS A 92 13.72 -12.95 6.53
CA HIS A 92 12.32 -12.74 6.95
C HIS A 92 11.42 -12.75 5.74
N HIS A 93 10.43 -13.64 5.76
CA HIS A 93 9.39 -13.68 4.74
C HIS A 93 8.37 -12.56 4.97
N TYR A 94 8.21 -11.70 3.98
CA TYR A 94 7.14 -10.72 3.99
C TYR A 94 5.79 -11.38 3.64
N ILE A 95 4.72 -10.83 4.22
CA ILE A 95 3.34 -11.32 4.01
C ILE A 95 2.90 -11.18 2.53
N THR A 96 3.67 -10.48 1.71
CA THR A 96 3.42 -10.33 0.27
C THR A 96 3.33 -11.64 -0.48
N SER A 97 4.05 -12.67 -0.06
CA SER A 97 4.00 -14.01 -0.63
C SER A 97 2.70 -14.76 -0.31
N ALA A 98 1.89 -14.28 0.63
CA ALA A 98 0.62 -14.89 1.00
C ALA A 98 -0.57 -14.42 0.13
N VAL A 99 -0.36 -13.56 -0.85
CA VAL A 99 -1.41 -13.04 -1.73
C VAL A 99 -1.45 -13.85 -3.02
N ASP A 100 -2.62 -14.40 -3.31
CA ASP A 100 -2.89 -15.08 -4.57
C ASP A 100 -2.77 -14.11 -5.76
N SER A 101 -1.91 -14.46 -6.71
CA SER A 101 -1.62 -13.60 -7.88
C SER A 101 -2.84 -13.45 -8.80
N ASP A 102 -3.71 -14.46 -8.90
CA ASP A 102 -4.93 -14.42 -9.70
C ASP A 102 -5.95 -13.46 -9.08
N VAL A 103 -6.09 -13.51 -7.75
CA VAL A 103 -6.90 -12.54 -6.99
C VAL A 103 -6.46 -11.12 -7.26
N LEU A 104 -5.15 -10.86 -7.16
CA LEU A 104 -4.59 -9.53 -7.36
C LEU A 104 -4.73 -9.05 -8.83
N ALA A 105 -4.47 -9.94 -9.79
CA ALA A 105 -4.62 -9.63 -11.21
C ALA A 105 -6.07 -9.21 -11.55
N LYS A 106 -7.06 -9.94 -11.03
CA LYS A 106 -8.49 -9.60 -11.22
C LYS A 106 -8.89 -8.30 -10.53
N ILE A 107 -8.31 -8.00 -9.36
CA ILE A 107 -8.50 -6.70 -8.71
C ILE A 107 -7.96 -5.57 -9.61
N PHE A 108 -6.73 -5.70 -10.12
CA PHE A 108 -6.16 -4.70 -11.03
C PHE A 108 -6.96 -4.54 -12.31
N GLN A 109 -7.45 -5.65 -12.87
CA GLN A 109 -8.32 -5.62 -14.04
C GLN A 109 -9.63 -4.88 -13.72
N GLY A 110 -10.28 -5.19 -12.60
CA GLY A 110 -11.50 -4.51 -12.15
C GLY A 110 -11.33 -3.00 -11.99
N ILE A 111 -10.19 -2.56 -11.41
CA ILE A 111 -9.86 -1.12 -11.27
C ILE A 111 -9.65 -0.48 -12.67
N ARG A 112 -8.87 -1.13 -13.53
CA ARG A 112 -8.52 -0.60 -14.86
C ARG A 112 -9.73 -0.48 -15.77
N GLU A 113 -10.59 -1.50 -15.75
CA GLU A 113 -11.79 -1.58 -16.57
C GLU A 113 -13.01 -0.93 -15.90
N LYS A 114 -12.85 -0.34 -14.70
CA LYS A 114 -13.93 0.30 -13.93
C LYS A 114 -15.12 -0.65 -13.67
N ARG A 115 -14.82 -1.91 -13.39
CA ARG A 115 -15.80 -2.97 -13.17
C ARG A 115 -16.04 -3.20 -11.70
N LYS A 116 -17.28 -3.57 -11.36
CA LYS A 116 -17.58 -4.20 -10.09
C LYS A 116 -16.91 -5.57 -10.04
N ILE A 117 -16.59 -6.01 -8.83
CA ILE A 117 -16.07 -7.35 -8.57
C ILE A 117 -16.86 -8.00 -7.44
N SER A 118 -17.06 -9.30 -7.52
CA SER A 118 -17.51 -10.10 -6.39
C SER A 118 -16.30 -10.70 -5.70
N VAL A 119 -16.15 -10.44 -4.41
CA VAL A 119 -15.07 -10.96 -3.58
C VAL A 119 -15.60 -11.98 -2.59
N LYS A 120 -14.98 -13.16 -2.51
CA LYS A 120 -15.24 -14.17 -1.49
C LYS A 120 -14.19 -14.14 -0.41
N LYS A 121 -14.59 -14.18 0.83
CA LYS A 121 -13.72 -14.25 2.01
C LYS A 121 -14.33 -15.09 3.11
N ILE A 122 -13.50 -15.61 4.00
CA ILE A 122 -13.98 -16.25 5.23
C ILE A 122 -14.32 -15.18 6.26
N GLY A 123 -15.52 -15.18 6.77
CA GLY A 123 -15.95 -14.31 7.85
C GLY A 123 -15.21 -14.64 9.15
N PHE A 124 -14.52 -13.65 9.74
CA PHE A 124 -13.69 -13.87 10.93
C PHE A 124 -14.47 -14.47 12.10
N ARG A 125 -15.69 -13.98 12.37
CA ARG A 125 -16.53 -14.44 13.48
C ARG A 125 -17.33 -15.70 13.14
N THR A 126 -17.91 -15.73 11.95
CA THR A 126 -18.84 -16.79 11.53
C THR A 126 -18.16 -18.02 10.97
N LYS A 127 -16.87 -17.92 10.59
CA LYS A 127 -16.11 -18.95 9.87
C LYS A 127 -16.78 -19.44 8.58
N LYS A 128 -17.79 -18.71 8.10
CA LYS A 128 -18.53 -19.01 6.86
C LYS A 128 -17.96 -18.17 5.71
N GLU A 129 -18.09 -18.68 4.50
CA GLU A 129 -17.81 -17.91 3.30
C GLU A 129 -18.82 -16.77 3.16
N ILE A 130 -18.31 -15.60 2.89
CA ILE A 130 -19.09 -14.38 2.63
C ILE A 130 -18.72 -13.88 1.26
N GLU A 131 -19.69 -13.73 0.41
CA GLU A 131 -19.56 -13.11 -0.90
C GLU A 131 -20.05 -11.64 -0.82
N THR A 132 -19.27 -10.73 -1.35
CA THR A 132 -19.58 -9.29 -1.27
C THR A 132 -19.33 -8.65 -2.65
N LEU A 133 -20.33 -7.91 -3.14
CA LEU A 133 -20.17 -7.11 -4.36
C LEU A 133 -19.55 -5.76 -4.01
N VAL A 134 -18.42 -5.45 -4.63
CA VAL A 134 -17.68 -4.21 -4.38
C VAL A 134 -17.20 -3.58 -5.68
N LEU A 135 -16.95 -2.27 -5.65
CA LEU A 135 -16.24 -1.56 -6.70
C LEU A 135 -14.80 -1.35 -6.24
N PRO A 136 -13.82 -2.01 -6.85
CA PRO A 136 -12.41 -1.88 -6.46
C PRO A 136 -11.90 -0.50 -6.87
N LEU A 137 -11.27 0.24 -5.96
CA LEU A 137 -10.84 1.62 -6.20
C LEU A 137 -9.32 1.77 -6.21
N LYS A 138 -8.65 1.15 -5.23
CA LYS A 138 -7.19 1.23 -5.07
C LYS A 138 -6.65 0.07 -4.23
N VAL A 139 -5.43 -0.34 -4.51
CA VAL A 139 -4.66 -1.22 -3.62
C VAL A 139 -3.75 -0.36 -2.77
N LEU A 140 -3.85 -0.52 -1.45
CA LEU A 140 -3.01 0.13 -0.46
C LEU A 140 -2.00 -0.89 0.07
N ILE A 141 -0.72 -0.53 0.06
CA ILE A 141 0.36 -1.39 0.51
C ILE A 141 1.01 -0.74 1.72
N SER A 142 1.09 -1.48 2.82
CA SER A 142 1.82 -1.03 4.01
C SER A 142 3.31 -1.21 3.78
N VAL A 143 4.06 -0.12 3.74
CA VAL A 143 5.52 -0.17 3.66
C VAL A 143 6.19 -0.67 4.94
N GLN A 144 5.44 -0.76 6.04
CA GLN A 144 5.95 -1.20 7.34
C GLN A 144 5.93 -2.72 7.49
N ASN A 145 4.88 -3.39 6.96
CA ASN A 145 4.67 -4.82 7.17
C ASN A 145 4.28 -5.58 5.90
N GLY A 146 4.34 -4.93 4.73
CA GLY A 146 4.03 -5.53 3.44
C GLY A 146 2.56 -5.89 3.20
N ARG A 147 1.67 -5.70 4.18
CA ARG A 147 0.26 -6.04 4.05
C ARG A 147 -0.42 -5.23 2.96
N GLN A 148 -1.23 -5.91 2.18
CA GLN A 148 -1.96 -5.34 1.07
C GLN A 148 -3.45 -5.31 1.36
N ASN A 149 -4.07 -4.17 1.07
CA ASN A 149 -5.48 -3.92 1.32
C ASN A 149 -6.14 -3.36 0.06
N LEU A 150 -7.28 -3.90 -0.30
CA LEU A 150 -8.14 -3.36 -1.33
C LEU A 150 -9.05 -2.29 -0.72
N LEU A 151 -8.91 -1.04 -1.13
CA LEU A 151 -9.89 0.00 -0.87
C LEU A 151 -11.00 -0.12 -1.91
N ALA A 152 -12.22 -0.37 -1.47
CA ALA A 152 -13.35 -0.60 -2.35
C ALA A 152 -14.65 -0.02 -1.80
N TYR A 153 -15.57 0.35 -2.69
CA TYR A 153 -16.92 0.71 -2.31
C TYR A 153 -17.77 -0.54 -2.19
N ASN A 154 -18.31 -0.79 -1.01
CA ASN A 154 -19.21 -1.91 -0.74
C ASN A 154 -20.65 -1.46 -1.00
N PHE A 155 -21.31 -2.10 -1.97
CA PHE A 155 -22.68 -1.76 -2.36
C PHE A 155 -23.71 -2.08 -1.26
N SER A 156 -23.52 -3.16 -0.54
CA SER A 156 -24.42 -3.56 0.55
C SER A 156 -24.31 -2.61 1.75
N ALA A 157 -23.08 -2.21 2.11
CA ALA A 157 -22.85 -1.28 3.21
C ALA A 157 -23.02 0.19 2.79
N LYS A 158 -23.10 0.49 1.48
CA LYS A 158 -23.10 1.84 0.90
C LYS A 158 -21.95 2.72 1.38
N ALA A 159 -20.78 2.10 1.58
CA ALA A 159 -19.61 2.73 2.18
C ALA A 159 -18.30 2.26 1.52
N ILE A 160 -17.29 3.13 1.56
CA ILE A 160 -15.92 2.75 1.21
C ILE A 160 -15.33 1.96 2.38
N GLN A 161 -14.77 0.79 2.08
CA GLN A 161 -14.21 -0.13 3.06
C GLN A 161 -12.86 -0.67 2.60
N SER A 162 -12.05 -1.07 3.54
CA SER A 162 -10.77 -1.71 3.30
C SER A 162 -10.92 -3.23 3.51
N PHE A 163 -10.42 -4.00 2.55
CA PHE A 163 -10.41 -5.46 2.57
C PHE A 163 -8.98 -5.95 2.50
N ARG A 164 -8.55 -6.75 3.45
CA ARG A 164 -7.24 -7.41 3.38
C ARG A 164 -7.24 -8.40 2.22
N ILE A 165 -6.29 -8.25 1.30
CA ILE A 165 -6.23 -9.06 0.07
C ILE A 165 -5.86 -10.51 0.39
N ASP A 166 -5.00 -10.73 1.37
CA ASP A 166 -4.58 -12.06 1.85
C ASP A 166 -5.72 -12.89 2.49
N TYR A 167 -6.89 -12.27 2.74
CA TYR A 167 -8.10 -12.97 3.22
C TYR A 167 -9.12 -13.21 2.11
N LEU A 168 -8.84 -12.80 0.90
CA LEU A 168 -9.71 -13.03 -0.24
C LEU A 168 -9.42 -14.40 -0.85
N LEU A 169 -10.44 -15.24 -0.91
CA LEU A 169 -10.36 -16.59 -1.49
C LEU A 169 -10.46 -16.57 -3.01
N SER A 170 -11.32 -15.70 -3.54
CA SER A 170 -11.51 -15.55 -4.97
C SER A 170 -12.10 -14.19 -5.33
N VAL A 171 -11.86 -13.77 -6.56
CA VAL A 171 -12.41 -12.56 -7.15
C VAL A 171 -13.01 -12.89 -8.51
N GLN A 172 -14.21 -12.37 -8.76
CA GLN A 172 -14.88 -12.48 -10.07
C GLN A 172 -15.20 -11.10 -10.59
N LEU A 173 -14.86 -10.85 -11.84
CA LEU A 173 -15.24 -9.62 -12.54
C LEU A 173 -16.74 -9.62 -12.82
N LYS A 174 -17.37 -8.47 -12.63
CA LYS A 174 -18.77 -8.21 -12.93
C LYS A 174 -18.88 -7.08 -13.96
N GLU A 175 -20.05 -6.49 -14.11
CA GLU A 175 -20.33 -5.42 -15.08
C GLU A 175 -19.51 -4.14 -14.80
N VAL A 176 -19.33 -3.32 -15.83
CA VAL A 176 -18.76 -1.98 -15.76
C VAL A 176 -19.68 -1.07 -14.94
N PHE A 177 -19.11 -0.11 -14.22
CA PHE A 177 -19.86 0.82 -13.38
C PHE A 177 -19.55 2.27 -13.75
N ASP A 178 -20.52 2.97 -14.32
CA ASP A 178 -20.37 4.33 -14.86
C ASP A 178 -20.03 5.38 -13.77
N GLY A 179 -20.44 5.13 -12.52
CA GLY A 179 -20.16 6.01 -11.39
C GLY A 179 -18.76 5.89 -10.78
N PHE A 180 -17.82 5.16 -11.40
CA PHE A 180 -16.51 4.85 -10.86
C PHE A 180 -15.72 6.09 -10.45
N GLU A 181 -15.59 7.09 -11.32
CA GLU A 181 -14.76 8.28 -11.07
C GLU A 181 -15.28 9.11 -9.89
N LYS A 182 -16.59 9.22 -9.72
CA LYS A 182 -17.19 9.92 -8.58
C LYS A 182 -16.81 9.25 -7.25
N ILE A 183 -16.92 7.93 -7.21
CA ILE A 183 -16.59 7.17 -5.99
C ILE A 183 -15.09 7.18 -5.74
N ARG A 184 -14.27 7.08 -6.79
CA ARG A 184 -12.81 7.14 -6.70
C ARG A 184 -12.33 8.48 -6.15
N LYS A 185 -12.87 9.59 -6.66
CA LYS A 185 -12.56 10.94 -6.15
C LYS A 185 -12.84 11.04 -4.65
N ARG A 186 -14.00 10.56 -4.21
CA ARG A 186 -14.34 10.50 -2.78
C ARG A 186 -13.35 9.66 -1.97
N ALA A 187 -12.90 8.51 -2.49
CA ALA A 187 -11.89 7.69 -1.83
C ALA A 187 -10.54 8.39 -1.73
N ASP A 188 -10.16 9.18 -2.73
CA ASP A 188 -8.93 9.96 -2.70
C ASP A 188 -8.99 11.12 -1.69
N GLU A 189 -10.14 11.78 -1.55
CA GLU A 189 -10.38 12.79 -0.52
C GLU A 189 -10.26 12.19 0.89
N MET A 190 -10.85 11.02 1.12
CA MET A 190 -10.76 10.32 2.41
C MET A 190 -9.33 9.95 2.84
N LYS A 191 -8.41 9.77 1.91
CA LYS A 191 -7.01 9.38 2.24
C LYS A 191 -6.31 10.37 3.15
N GLY A 192 -6.63 11.65 3.08
CA GLY A 192 -6.08 12.69 3.96
C GLY A 192 -6.44 12.51 5.44
N GLU A 193 -7.47 11.71 5.72
CA GLU A 193 -8.01 11.46 7.07
C GLU A 193 -7.77 10.01 7.54
N MET A 194 -7.05 9.22 6.74
CA MET A 194 -6.66 7.85 7.08
C MET A 194 -5.25 7.83 7.67
N TRP A 195 -5.10 7.33 8.89
CA TRP A 195 -3.77 7.06 9.43
C TRP A 195 -3.11 5.88 8.73
N GLY A 196 -3.82 4.80 8.57
CA GLY A 196 -3.38 3.58 7.90
C GLY A 196 -4.30 3.20 6.72
N VAL A 197 -5.02 2.12 6.87
CA VAL A 197 -5.91 1.57 5.85
C VAL A 197 -7.37 1.53 6.29
N SER A 198 -7.64 1.83 7.55
CA SER A 198 -8.99 1.81 8.10
C SER A 198 -9.79 3.04 7.66
N CYS A 199 -10.94 2.77 7.12
CA CYS A 199 -11.94 3.77 6.77
C CYS A 199 -13.29 3.33 7.32
N LYS A 200 -13.42 3.32 8.65
CA LYS A 200 -14.67 2.94 9.33
C LYS A 200 -15.73 4.03 9.13
N GLN A 201 -16.25 4.16 7.91
CA GLN A 201 -17.38 5.08 7.68
C GLN A 201 -18.70 4.34 7.58
N LYS A 202 -19.58 4.58 8.53
CA LYS A 202 -20.99 4.75 8.22
C LYS A 202 -21.16 6.19 7.70
N TYR A 203 -22.05 6.39 6.75
CA TYR A 203 -22.44 7.70 6.24
C TYR A 203 -22.60 8.69 7.42
N ASN A 204 -21.81 9.77 7.49
CA ASN A 204 -21.73 10.76 8.59
C ASN A 204 -20.88 10.35 9.82
N SER A 205 -19.87 9.51 9.70
CA SER A 205 -18.97 9.28 10.83
C SER A 205 -18.13 10.52 11.11
N ILE A 206 -18.22 10.99 12.35
CA ILE A 206 -17.36 12.04 12.90
C ILE A 206 -15.96 11.46 13.02
N LEU A 207 -14.95 12.19 12.55
CA LEU A 207 -13.56 11.82 12.73
C LEU A 207 -13.21 11.71 14.21
N GLU A 208 -12.46 10.74 14.57
CA GLU A 208 -11.89 10.59 15.90
C GLU A 208 -10.70 11.56 16.04
N VAL A 209 -10.73 12.39 17.09
CA VAL A 209 -9.62 13.27 17.44
C VAL A 209 -8.71 12.54 18.42
N ALA A 210 -7.43 12.49 18.12
CA ALA A 210 -6.43 11.91 18.99
C ALA A 210 -5.27 12.89 19.22
N SER A 211 -4.85 13.04 20.45
CA SER A 211 -3.65 13.81 20.79
C SER A 211 -2.87 13.14 21.91
N PHE A 212 -1.57 13.37 21.92
CA PHE A 212 -0.69 13.01 23.03
C PHE A 212 0.40 14.05 23.20
N THR A 213 0.86 14.21 24.41
CA THR A 213 1.99 15.07 24.77
C THR A 213 3.19 14.21 25.08
N ILE A 214 4.35 14.58 24.54
CA ILE A 214 5.61 13.86 24.69
C ILE A 214 6.67 14.79 25.25
N LYS A 215 7.41 14.32 26.24
CA LYS A 215 8.57 15.00 26.79
C LYS A 215 9.85 14.46 26.15
N ILE A 216 10.69 15.36 25.63
CA ILE A 216 11.92 15.05 24.91
C ILE A 216 13.05 15.86 25.55
N ARG A 217 14.07 15.21 26.08
CA ARG A 217 15.22 15.89 26.70
C ARG A 217 16.05 16.62 25.64
N PRO A 218 16.83 17.64 26.04
CA PRO A 218 17.65 18.43 25.10
C PRO A 218 18.66 17.60 24.29
N ASP A 219 19.17 16.50 24.88
CA ASP A 219 20.11 15.56 24.24
C ASP A 219 19.41 14.52 23.31
N GLU A 220 18.08 14.50 23.28
CA GLU A 220 17.26 13.55 22.51
C GLU A 220 16.63 14.15 21.23
N ASP A 221 17.26 15.12 20.59
CA ASP A 221 16.75 15.75 19.35
C ASP A 221 16.38 14.74 18.25
N TYR A 222 17.05 13.58 18.23
CA TYR A 222 16.70 12.48 17.31
C TYR A 222 15.29 11.94 17.50
N ILE A 223 14.72 12.02 18.71
CA ILE A 223 13.32 11.63 18.98
C ILE A 223 12.35 12.60 18.31
N LEU A 224 12.63 13.90 18.38
CA LEU A 224 11.81 14.90 17.69
C LEU A 224 11.87 14.69 16.16
N LYS A 225 13.05 14.50 15.63
CA LYS A 225 13.25 14.18 14.20
C LYS A 225 12.49 12.92 13.79
N ARG A 226 12.50 11.90 14.65
CA ARG A 226 11.77 10.67 14.45
C ARG A 226 10.26 10.91 14.46
N LEU A 227 9.75 11.64 15.45
CA LEU A 227 8.32 11.99 15.55
C LEU A 227 7.84 12.75 14.30
N GLN A 228 8.64 13.71 13.82
CA GLN A 228 8.35 14.48 12.60
C GLN A 228 8.38 13.63 11.33
N ARG A 229 9.32 12.71 11.21
CA ARG A 229 9.49 11.84 10.03
C ARG A 229 8.43 10.76 9.96
N GLU A 230 8.07 10.17 11.10
CA GLU A 230 7.18 9.01 11.15
C GLU A 230 5.70 9.38 11.20
N LYS A 231 5.35 10.62 11.57
CA LYS A 231 3.97 11.05 11.48
C LYS A 231 3.51 11.03 10.02
N ARG A 232 2.39 10.38 9.77
CA ARG A 232 1.80 10.30 8.43
C ARG A 232 0.98 11.52 8.11
N ILE A 233 0.13 11.91 9.05
CA ILE A 233 -0.74 13.08 9.04
C ILE A 233 -0.76 13.69 10.46
N GLY A 234 -1.40 14.83 10.63
CA GLY A 234 -1.49 15.50 11.93
C GLY A 234 -0.43 16.58 12.13
N LYS A 235 -0.52 17.25 13.24
CA LYS A 235 0.31 18.41 13.60
C LYS A 235 1.14 18.13 14.85
N ILE A 236 2.33 18.70 14.90
CA ILE A 236 3.18 18.71 16.08
C ILE A 236 3.36 20.16 16.48
N GLU A 237 3.03 20.48 17.72
CA GLU A 237 3.13 21.80 18.31
C GLU A 237 4.14 21.74 19.45
N LYS A 238 5.05 22.71 19.52
CA LYS A 238 5.96 22.87 20.63
C LYS A 238 5.23 23.62 21.75
N ILE A 239 5.13 23.01 22.94
CA ILE A 239 4.50 23.61 24.11
C ILE A 239 5.54 24.40 24.90
N ASP A 240 6.69 23.79 25.17
CA ASP A 240 7.84 24.38 25.81
C ASP A 240 9.16 23.81 25.25
N ASN A 241 10.28 24.02 25.95
CA ASN A 241 11.60 23.60 25.45
C ASN A 241 11.76 22.10 25.30
N GLU A 242 11.06 21.30 26.08
CA GLU A 242 11.18 19.83 26.11
C GLU A 242 9.84 19.14 25.76
N THR A 243 8.75 19.88 25.66
CA THR A 243 7.40 19.30 25.54
C THR A 243 6.79 19.60 24.18
N TYR A 244 6.32 18.55 23.53
CA TYR A 244 5.67 18.61 22.21
C TYR A 244 4.32 17.90 22.27
N LYS A 245 3.33 18.49 21.62
CA LYS A 245 1.99 17.90 21.46
C LYS A 245 1.76 17.49 20.02
N PHE A 246 1.42 16.24 19.82
CA PHE A 246 0.91 15.75 18.56
C PHE A 246 -0.61 15.72 18.60
N SER A 247 -1.26 16.12 17.49
CA SER A 247 -2.72 16.07 17.34
C SER A 247 -3.12 15.68 15.91
N VAL A 248 -4.19 14.91 15.79
CA VAL A 248 -4.69 14.41 14.50
C VAL A 248 -6.20 14.13 14.57
N SER A 249 -6.89 14.26 13.43
CA SER A 249 -8.26 13.79 13.22
C SER A 249 -8.24 12.67 12.18
N VAL A 250 -8.76 11.50 12.53
CA VAL A 250 -8.68 10.27 11.70
C VAL A 250 -9.96 9.46 11.77
N PHE A 251 -10.18 8.58 10.81
CA PHE A 251 -11.29 7.62 10.85
C PHE A 251 -11.18 6.57 11.95
N ASP A 252 -9.96 6.19 12.32
CA ASP A 252 -9.70 5.13 13.28
C ASP A 252 -8.45 5.42 14.08
N SER A 253 -8.62 5.89 15.30
CA SER A 253 -7.51 6.22 16.19
C SER A 253 -6.80 4.99 16.75
N GLU A 254 -7.38 3.78 16.64
CA GLU A 254 -6.71 2.55 17.05
C GLU A 254 -5.46 2.27 16.20
N GLU A 255 -5.45 2.70 14.93
CA GLU A 255 -4.30 2.54 14.04
C GLU A 255 -3.06 3.36 14.47
N LEU A 256 -3.22 4.38 15.33
CA LEU A 256 -2.10 5.16 15.88
C LEU A 256 -1.36 4.40 17.00
N ILE A 257 -2.05 3.53 17.73
CA ILE A 257 -1.53 2.89 18.95
C ILE A 257 -0.17 2.20 18.75
N PRO A 258 0.06 1.39 17.69
CA PRO A 258 1.37 0.78 17.47
C PRO A 258 2.52 1.81 17.35
N TRP A 259 2.26 2.93 16.69
CA TRP A 259 3.25 3.99 16.54
C TRP A 259 3.44 4.75 17.86
N ILE A 260 2.37 5.11 18.57
CA ILE A 260 2.42 5.78 19.87
C ILE A 260 3.20 4.94 20.90
N ARG A 261 3.01 3.62 20.90
CA ARG A 261 3.76 2.71 21.79
C ARG A 261 5.27 2.80 21.63
N THR A 262 5.76 3.23 20.47
CA THR A 262 7.20 3.41 20.27
C THR A 262 7.80 4.59 21.05
N PHE A 263 6.95 5.45 21.65
CA PHE A 263 7.32 6.60 22.49
C PHE A 263 6.88 6.43 23.95
N ILE A 264 6.51 5.23 24.38
CA ILE A 264 5.81 4.96 25.63
C ILE A 264 6.46 5.59 26.87
N GLY A 265 7.76 5.53 27.00
CA GLY A 265 8.49 6.09 28.15
C GLY A 265 8.58 7.63 28.18
N ARG A 266 7.98 8.32 27.19
CA ARG A 266 8.05 9.79 27.06
C ARG A 266 6.68 10.46 27.03
N ILE A 267 5.61 9.67 26.93
CA ILE A 267 4.23 10.18 26.85
C ILE A 267 3.81 10.60 28.26
N THR A 268 3.50 11.88 28.40
CA THR A 268 3.03 12.46 29.67
C THR A 268 1.52 12.61 29.73
N GLU A 269 0.88 12.81 28.58
CA GLU A 269 -0.56 12.96 28.49
C GLU A 269 -1.10 12.32 27.22
N MET A 270 -2.29 11.76 27.28
CA MET A 270 -3.02 11.21 26.14
C MET A 270 -4.48 11.61 26.22
N ASN A 271 -5.04 12.10 25.12
CA ASN A 271 -6.42 12.53 25.04
C ASN A 271 -7.03 12.12 23.68
N PHE A 272 -7.90 11.13 23.73
CA PHE A 272 -8.60 10.61 22.54
C PHE A 272 -10.11 10.84 22.70
N SER A 273 -10.78 11.29 21.63
CA SER A 273 -12.24 11.32 21.59
C SER A 273 -12.84 9.91 21.75
N ASN A 274 -12.15 8.88 21.23
CA ASN A 274 -12.48 7.48 21.47
C ASN A 274 -11.86 7.01 22.78
N ARG A 275 -12.58 7.23 23.90
CA ARG A 275 -12.13 6.86 25.25
C ARG A 275 -11.86 5.36 25.44
N THR A 276 -12.51 4.51 24.65
CA THR A 276 -12.26 3.05 24.72
C THR A 276 -10.82 2.72 24.34
N ILE A 277 -10.28 3.36 23.31
CA ILE A 277 -8.90 3.15 22.84
C ILE A 277 -7.90 3.74 23.84
N GLU A 278 -8.16 4.94 24.34
CA GLU A 278 -7.34 5.56 25.38
C GLU A 278 -7.27 4.70 26.63
N ASN A 279 -8.42 4.22 27.12
CA ASN A 279 -8.47 3.36 28.31
C ASN A 279 -7.79 2.01 28.09
N LYS A 280 -7.91 1.42 26.89
CA LYS A 280 -7.19 0.21 26.51
C LYS A 280 -5.68 0.43 26.59
N PHE A 281 -5.18 1.52 26.05
CA PHE A 281 -3.75 1.87 26.11
C PHE A 281 -3.28 2.02 27.57
N LYS A 282 -4.01 2.80 28.41
CA LYS A 282 -3.69 2.96 29.83
C LYS A 282 -3.70 1.65 30.59
N LYS A 283 -4.68 0.79 30.31
CA LYS A 283 -4.76 -0.54 30.90
C LYS A 283 -3.57 -1.42 30.51
N ASP A 284 -3.11 -1.37 29.26
CA ASP A 284 -1.93 -2.12 28.82
C ASP A 284 -0.65 -1.64 29.56
N ILE A 285 -0.54 -0.32 29.82
CA ILE A 285 0.59 0.23 30.61
C ILE A 285 0.55 -0.27 32.06
N ASN A 286 -0.61 -0.19 32.71
CA ASN A 286 -0.77 -0.66 34.09
C ASN A 286 -0.41 -2.16 34.20
N ARG A 287 -0.85 -2.96 33.24
CA ARG A 287 -0.52 -4.38 33.17
C ARG A 287 0.99 -4.62 33.02
N LEU A 288 1.71 -3.77 32.29
CA LEU A 288 3.18 -3.85 32.20
C LEU A 288 3.82 -3.56 33.56
N TYR A 289 3.34 -2.56 34.31
CA TYR A 289 3.82 -2.30 35.67
C TYR A 289 3.64 -3.51 36.58
N GLU A 290 2.45 -4.10 36.59
CA GLU A 290 2.16 -5.31 37.38
C GLU A 290 3.07 -6.49 36.98
N LEU A 291 3.26 -6.72 35.67
CA LEU A 291 4.07 -7.85 35.17
C LEU A 291 5.57 -7.73 35.49
N TYR A 292 6.10 -6.53 35.50
CA TYR A 292 7.54 -6.29 35.74
C TYR A 292 7.86 -5.99 37.20
N GLY A 293 6.86 -6.03 38.10
CA GLY A 293 7.07 -5.80 39.53
C GLY A 293 7.68 -4.44 39.85
N ILE A 294 7.36 -3.42 39.05
CA ILE A 294 7.79 -2.05 39.29
C ILE A 294 6.81 -1.42 40.30
N ASP A 295 6.65 -2.12 41.43
CA ASP A 295 6.00 -1.51 42.59
C ASP A 295 6.96 -0.47 43.17
N GLY A 296 6.41 0.71 43.49
CA GLY A 296 7.19 1.91 43.80
C GLY A 296 8.23 1.88 44.94
N GLU A 297 8.50 0.73 45.55
CA GLU A 297 9.48 0.55 46.60
C GLU A 297 10.92 0.32 46.08
N ASN A 298 11.12 -0.01 44.78
CA ASN A 298 12.46 -0.25 44.20
C ASN A 298 13.03 0.89 43.35
N ALA A 299 12.28 1.97 43.17
CA ALA A 299 12.73 3.13 42.37
C ALA A 299 13.85 3.97 43.08
N GLU A 300 14.00 3.84 44.39
CA GLU A 300 14.98 4.63 45.16
C GLU A 300 16.35 3.92 45.32
N LYS A 301 16.51 2.68 44.94
CA LYS A 301 17.78 1.92 45.12
C LYS A 301 18.68 1.78 43.88
N GLY A 302 18.28 2.38 42.75
CA GLY A 302 19.04 2.31 41.48
C GLY A 302 19.87 3.54 41.12
N GLY A 303 20.09 4.46 42.05
CA GLY A 303 20.88 5.69 41.85
C GLY A 303 22.16 5.68 42.70
N ALA A 304 23.15 4.92 42.28
CA ALA A 304 24.54 5.08 42.72
C ALA A 304 25.46 4.88 41.52
#